data_9eea37cc13ff2b8587d30616e542baad
#
_entry.id   9eea37cc13ff2b8587d30616e542baad
#
_cell.length_a   1.000
_cell.length_b   1.000
_cell.length_c   1.000
_cell.angle_alpha   90.00
_cell.angle_beta   90.00
_cell.angle_gamma   90.00
#
_symmetry.space_group_name_H-M   'P 1'
#
loop_
_entity.id
_entity.type
_entity.pdbx_description
1 polymer ?
#
loop_
_entity_poly.entity_id
_entity_poly.type
_entity_poly.pdbx_seq_one_letter_code
_entity_poly.pdbx_strand_id
1 'polypeptide(L)'
;MTDQTASPAPAAGDAPEPVYTTLEDWVTDHFLPIFRRTLGGEYRWCAQWWQHDEAVSRLKALWHAWEVLRLKPGTGIGTWYREHLDHQLPILMGARGPFYQCSEMAHREPHEAAAAPAPPGWWLMRGGHPDHPDADPSTPADMQDDAGAGHDDA
;
A
#
# COMPACT_ATOMS: atom_id res chain seq x y z
N MET A 1 -34.77 -40.61 -2.88
CA MET A 1 -35.11 -39.23 -3.14
C MET A 1 -34.73 -38.47 -1.89
N THR A 2 -33.50 -37.96 -1.84
CA THR A 2 -32.98 -37.17 -0.74
C THR A 2 -32.97 -35.71 -1.20
N ASP A 3 -33.88 -34.97 -0.60
CA ASP A 3 -34.04 -33.52 -0.80
C ASP A 3 -32.88 -32.80 -0.09
N GLN A 4 -31.97 -32.27 -0.86
CA GLN A 4 -30.85 -31.48 -0.36
C GLN A 4 -31.29 -30.02 -0.34
N THR A 5 -31.84 -29.59 0.79
CA THR A 5 -32.19 -28.20 1.06
C THR A 5 -30.91 -27.41 1.13
N ALA A 6 -30.60 -26.68 0.07
CA ALA A 6 -29.47 -25.72 0.04
C ALA A 6 -29.71 -24.63 1.08
N SER A 7 -28.75 -24.49 2.01
CA SER A 7 -28.74 -23.40 2.99
C SER A 7 -28.62 -22.06 2.25
N PRO A 8 -29.46 -21.05 2.54
CA PRO A 8 -29.35 -19.76 1.88
C PRO A 8 -28.02 -19.10 2.23
N ALA A 9 -27.36 -18.51 1.23
CA ALA A 9 -26.18 -17.68 1.43
C ALA A 9 -26.52 -16.50 2.37
N PRO A 10 -25.59 -16.07 3.26
CA PRO A 10 -25.84 -14.94 4.14
C PRO A 10 -26.16 -13.68 3.33
N ALA A 11 -27.22 -13.00 3.69
CA ALA A 11 -27.65 -11.76 3.08
C ALA A 11 -26.57 -10.68 3.24
N ALA A 12 -26.40 -9.83 2.23
CA ALA A 12 -25.41 -8.74 2.15
C ALA A 12 -25.63 -7.59 3.18
N GLY A 13 -26.27 -7.87 4.32
CA GLY A 13 -26.63 -6.91 5.35
C GLY A 13 -25.89 -7.03 6.69
N ASP A 14 -24.91 -7.93 6.81
CA ASP A 14 -24.37 -8.32 8.13
C ASP A 14 -22.87 -8.00 8.31
N ALA A 15 -22.29 -7.13 7.49
CA ALA A 15 -20.97 -6.61 7.76
C ALA A 15 -21.06 -5.56 8.89
N PRO A 16 -20.28 -5.70 9.97
CA PRO A 16 -20.32 -4.73 11.07
C PRO A 16 -19.93 -3.34 10.55
N GLU A 17 -20.69 -2.34 10.98
CA GLU A 17 -20.43 -0.97 10.59
C GLU A 17 -19.02 -0.52 11.05
N PRO A 18 -18.30 0.25 10.22
CA PRO A 18 -17.02 0.82 10.61
C PRO A 18 -17.18 1.74 11.83
N VAL A 19 -16.17 1.74 12.72
CA VAL A 19 -16.17 2.63 13.89
C VAL A 19 -16.01 4.09 13.47
N TYR A 20 -15.19 4.31 12.44
CA TYR A 20 -14.95 5.63 11.89
C TYR A 20 -15.53 5.73 10.49
N THR A 21 -16.20 6.85 10.20
CA THR A 21 -16.86 7.06 8.91
C THR A 21 -15.87 7.52 7.84
N THR A 22 -14.84 8.27 8.26
CA THR A 22 -13.83 8.82 7.35
C THR A 22 -12.42 8.51 7.83
N LEU A 23 -11.45 8.59 6.91
CA LEU A 23 -10.04 8.49 7.26
C LEU A 23 -9.62 9.62 8.20
N GLU A 24 -10.18 10.81 8.05
CA GLU A 24 -9.90 11.97 8.89
C GLU A 24 -10.31 11.70 10.33
N ASP A 25 -11.50 11.17 10.56
CA ASP A 25 -11.98 10.79 11.90
C ASP A 25 -11.06 9.76 12.54
N TRP A 26 -10.68 8.72 11.78
CA TRP A 26 -9.77 7.69 12.29
C TRP A 26 -8.39 8.24 12.62
N VAL A 27 -7.83 9.11 11.80
CA VAL A 27 -6.53 9.74 12.06
C VAL A 27 -6.60 10.64 13.28
N THR A 28 -7.62 11.48 13.40
CA THR A 28 -7.75 12.49 14.44
C THR A 28 -8.11 11.88 15.78
N ASP A 29 -9.05 10.94 15.80
CA ASP A 29 -9.62 10.43 17.06
C ASP A 29 -9.01 9.11 17.52
N HIS A 30 -8.28 8.41 16.64
CA HIS A 30 -7.65 7.14 16.97
C HIS A 30 -6.13 7.17 16.77
N PHE A 31 -5.65 7.41 15.55
CA PHE A 31 -4.23 7.26 15.24
C PHE A 31 -3.36 8.26 16.03
N LEU A 32 -3.59 9.55 15.90
CA LEU A 32 -2.77 10.57 16.53
C LEU A 32 -2.81 10.54 18.09
N PRO A 33 -3.97 10.31 18.75
CA PRO A 33 -4.00 10.19 20.20
C PRO A 33 -3.23 9.00 20.74
N ILE A 34 -3.11 7.90 19.99
CA ILE A 34 -2.43 6.67 20.45
C ILE A 34 -0.93 6.74 20.15
N PHE A 35 -0.53 7.18 18.95
CA PHE A 35 0.86 7.11 18.48
C PHE A 35 1.62 8.42 18.70
N ARG A 36 1.58 8.96 19.91
CA ARG A 36 2.30 10.19 20.29
C ARG A 36 3.80 9.98 20.24
N ARG A 37 4.50 10.88 19.55
CA ARG A 37 5.96 10.90 19.42
C ARG A 37 6.45 12.34 19.57
N THR A 38 7.70 12.50 20.01
CA THR A 38 8.37 13.79 19.93
C THR A 38 8.71 14.09 18.49
N LEU A 39 8.13 15.16 17.94
CA LEU A 39 8.29 15.54 16.54
C LEU A 39 9.49 16.47 16.34
N GLY A 40 10.00 16.56 15.11
CA GLY A 40 11.08 17.44 14.69
C GLY A 40 12.47 16.80 14.60
N GLY A 41 12.65 15.61 15.19
CA GLY A 41 13.88 14.82 15.10
C GLY A 41 13.72 13.60 14.21
N GLU A 42 13.72 12.43 14.84
CA GLU A 42 13.51 11.13 14.18
C GLU A 42 12.12 11.01 13.57
N TYR A 43 11.11 11.57 14.25
CA TYR A 43 9.72 11.52 13.81
C TYR A 43 9.27 12.86 13.23
N ARG A 44 8.49 12.77 12.16
CA ARG A 44 7.91 13.89 11.44
C ARG A 44 6.41 13.70 11.29
N TRP A 45 5.70 14.81 11.34
CA TRP A 45 4.28 14.89 11.02
C TRP A 45 3.98 16.22 10.37
N CYS A 46 3.05 16.24 9.43
CA CYS A 46 2.52 17.45 8.83
C CYS A 46 1.09 17.66 9.30
N ALA A 47 0.76 18.83 9.84
CA ALA A 47 -0.61 19.15 10.21
C ALA A 47 -1.58 19.07 9.00
N GLN A 48 -1.05 19.31 7.80
CA GLN A 48 -1.77 19.18 6.53
C GLN A 48 -1.46 17.82 5.86
N TRP A 49 -1.51 16.72 6.63
CA TRP A 49 -1.15 15.38 6.19
C TRP A 49 -1.94 14.89 4.98
N TRP A 50 -3.17 15.38 4.79
CA TRP A 50 -4.04 15.04 3.66
C TRP A 50 -3.53 15.57 2.30
N GLN A 51 -2.55 16.46 2.28
CA GLN A 51 -1.89 16.94 1.06
C GLN A 51 -0.72 16.04 0.61
N HIS A 52 -0.45 14.97 1.32
CA HIS A 52 0.60 14.01 1.00
C HIS A 52 -0.02 12.68 0.57
N ASP A 53 -0.11 12.44 -0.73
CA ASP A 53 -0.77 11.25 -1.31
C ASP A 53 -0.20 9.93 -0.77
N GLU A 54 1.12 9.83 -0.59
CA GLU A 54 1.74 8.67 0.02
C GLU A 54 1.25 8.46 1.47
N ALA A 55 1.17 9.52 2.26
CA ALA A 55 0.70 9.43 3.63
C ALA A 55 -0.78 9.01 3.68
N VAL A 56 -1.62 9.61 2.84
CA VAL A 56 -3.05 9.27 2.72
C VAL A 56 -3.21 7.79 2.34
N SER A 57 -2.45 7.32 1.35
CA SER A 57 -2.49 5.93 0.90
C SER A 57 -2.12 4.95 2.02
N ARG A 58 -1.03 5.23 2.76
CA ARG A 58 -0.56 4.40 3.88
C ARG A 58 -1.53 4.40 5.05
N LEU A 59 -2.01 5.57 5.45
CA LEU A 59 -2.99 5.71 6.55
C LEU A 59 -4.30 5.00 6.22
N LYS A 60 -4.77 5.10 4.97
CA LYS A 60 -5.97 4.41 4.52
C LYS A 60 -5.81 2.88 4.59
N ALA A 61 -4.66 2.36 4.16
CA ALA A 61 -4.37 0.93 4.27
C ALA A 61 -4.33 0.45 5.73
N LEU A 62 -3.72 1.23 6.63
CA LEU A 62 -3.68 0.95 8.06
C LEU A 62 -5.07 0.96 8.69
N TRP A 63 -5.90 1.94 8.35
CA TRP A 63 -7.26 2.06 8.84
C TRP A 63 -8.12 0.87 8.38
N HIS A 64 -8.12 0.56 7.09
CA HIS A 64 -8.93 -0.56 6.57
C HIS A 64 -8.50 -1.90 7.21
N ALA A 65 -7.20 -2.13 7.36
CA ALA A 65 -6.70 -3.32 8.04
C ALA A 65 -7.14 -3.35 9.53
N TRP A 66 -7.13 -2.20 10.21
CA TRP A 66 -7.59 -2.07 11.58
C TRP A 66 -9.08 -2.39 11.71
N GLU A 67 -9.93 -1.84 10.82
CA GLU A 67 -11.37 -2.10 10.83
C GLU A 67 -11.71 -3.58 10.72
N VAL A 68 -10.98 -4.32 9.91
CA VAL A 68 -11.16 -5.77 9.75
C VAL A 68 -10.60 -6.53 10.96
N LEU A 69 -9.38 -6.21 11.38
CA LEU A 69 -8.68 -6.98 12.39
C LEU A 69 -9.19 -6.75 13.81
N ARG A 70 -9.74 -5.57 14.12
CA ARG A 70 -10.37 -5.29 15.43
C ARG A 70 -11.53 -6.24 15.75
N LEU A 71 -12.17 -6.81 14.73
CA LEU A 71 -13.29 -7.75 14.88
C LEU A 71 -12.83 -9.18 15.19
N LYS A 72 -11.54 -9.47 15.09
CA LYS A 72 -11.01 -10.80 15.40
C LYS A 72 -10.67 -10.91 16.89
N PRO A 73 -11.40 -11.75 17.67
CA PRO A 73 -11.17 -11.88 19.11
C PRO A 73 -9.75 -12.31 19.45
N GLY A 74 -9.20 -11.75 20.51
CA GLY A 74 -7.94 -12.18 21.13
C GLY A 74 -6.67 -11.74 20.39
N THR A 75 -6.55 -11.97 19.09
CA THR A 75 -5.28 -11.77 18.37
C THR A 75 -5.32 -10.69 17.30
N GLY A 76 -6.50 -10.21 16.91
CA GLY A 76 -6.65 -9.32 15.76
C GLY A 76 -5.83 -8.03 15.85
N ILE A 77 -5.91 -7.33 16.97
CA ILE A 77 -5.14 -6.09 17.17
C ILE A 77 -3.63 -6.37 17.24
N GLY A 78 -3.22 -7.47 17.89
CA GLY A 78 -1.81 -7.88 17.88
C GLY A 78 -1.29 -8.20 16.48
N THR A 79 -2.13 -8.80 15.64
CA THR A 79 -1.83 -9.02 14.21
C THR A 79 -1.71 -7.70 13.46
N TRP A 80 -2.63 -6.74 13.70
CA TRP A 80 -2.58 -5.43 13.07
C TRP A 80 -1.27 -4.69 13.39
N TYR A 81 -0.83 -4.71 14.66
CA TYR A 81 0.46 -4.12 15.02
C TYR A 81 1.60 -4.78 14.24
N ARG A 82 1.75 -6.10 14.34
CA ARG A 82 2.89 -6.84 13.79
C ARG A 82 2.92 -6.83 12.26
N GLU A 83 1.77 -7.04 11.59
CA GLU A 83 1.72 -7.22 10.14
C GLU A 83 1.55 -5.90 9.36
N HIS A 84 1.06 -4.85 10.02
CA HIS A 84 0.73 -3.59 9.34
C HIS A 84 1.44 -2.39 9.96
N LEU A 85 1.16 -2.07 11.22
CA LEU A 85 1.60 -0.81 11.80
C LEU A 85 3.11 -0.71 11.97
N ASP A 86 3.75 -1.74 12.54
CA ASP A 86 5.18 -1.72 12.87
C ASP A 86 6.06 -1.56 11.62
N HIS A 87 5.57 -1.99 10.46
CA HIS A 87 6.23 -1.77 9.17
C HIS A 87 5.94 -0.38 8.58
N GLN A 88 4.74 0.15 8.77
CA GLN A 88 4.32 1.41 8.15
C GLN A 88 4.71 2.63 8.98
N LEU A 89 4.65 2.55 10.30
CA LEU A 89 4.88 3.69 11.18
C LEU A 89 6.26 4.32 11.03
N PRO A 90 7.38 3.54 10.97
CA PRO A 90 8.71 4.09 10.76
C PRO A 90 8.88 4.76 9.40
N ILE A 91 8.16 4.31 8.38
CA ILE A 91 8.17 4.93 7.05
C ILE A 91 7.31 6.19 7.06
N LEU A 92 6.08 6.10 7.57
CA LEU A 92 5.11 7.18 7.58
C LEU A 92 5.60 8.39 8.38
N MET A 93 6.08 8.15 9.59
CA MET A 93 6.53 9.22 10.52
C MET A 93 8.04 9.40 10.54
N GLY A 94 8.81 8.63 9.79
CA GLY A 94 10.26 8.70 9.77
C GLY A 94 10.78 10.00 9.15
N ALA A 95 12.00 10.39 9.52
CA ALA A 95 12.63 11.62 9.05
C ALA A 95 12.83 11.69 7.52
N ARG A 96 12.75 10.55 6.82
CA ARG A 96 12.83 10.42 5.35
C ARG A 96 11.51 9.96 4.71
N GLY A 97 10.43 9.93 5.49
CA GLY A 97 9.09 9.55 5.01
C GLY A 97 8.38 10.70 4.27
N PRO A 98 7.08 10.54 4.02
CA PRO A 98 6.30 11.51 3.25
C PRO A 98 6.31 12.92 3.82
N PHE A 99 6.60 13.08 5.11
CA PHE A 99 6.64 14.38 5.79
C PHE A 99 8.06 14.95 5.95
N TYR A 100 9.05 14.47 5.19
CA TYR A 100 10.47 14.77 5.42
C TYR A 100 10.84 16.25 5.44
N GLN A 101 10.10 17.11 4.72
CA GLN A 101 10.32 18.56 4.68
C GLN A 101 9.31 19.34 5.54
N CYS A 102 8.33 18.68 6.12
CA CYS A 102 7.26 19.29 6.89
C CYS A 102 7.59 19.37 8.37
N SER A 103 6.83 20.22 9.05
CA SER A 103 6.70 20.26 10.50
C SER A 103 5.22 20.43 10.87
N GLU A 104 4.91 20.42 12.16
CA GLU A 104 3.55 20.73 12.65
C GLU A 104 3.10 22.15 12.27
N MET A 105 4.04 23.06 12.01
CA MET A 105 3.79 24.48 11.73
C MET A 105 3.91 24.84 10.25
N ALA A 106 4.52 23.97 9.42
CA ALA A 106 4.81 24.30 8.02
C ALA A 106 4.67 23.07 7.13
N HIS A 107 3.79 23.17 6.16
CA HIS A 107 3.67 22.23 5.06
C HIS A 107 4.68 22.55 3.95
N ARG A 108 5.26 21.50 3.37
CA ARG A 108 6.07 21.56 2.14
C ARG A 108 5.57 20.48 1.19
N GLU A 109 5.24 20.89 -0.02
CA GLU A 109 4.79 19.97 -1.06
C GLU A 109 5.95 19.03 -1.45
N PRO A 110 5.71 17.70 -1.52
CA PRO A 110 6.72 16.75 -1.95
C PRO A 110 7.12 17.00 -3.41
N HIS A 111 8.40 16.79 -3.71
CA HIS A 111 8.89 16.86 -5.08
C HIS A 111 8.39 15.65 -5.88
N GLU A 112 7.71 15.89 -6.98
CA GLU A 112 7.30 14.85 -7.92
C GLU A 112 8.48 14.44 -8.80
N ALA A 113 8.75 13.13 -8.90
CA ALA A 113 9.78 12.61 -9.76
C ALA A 113 9.36 12.76 -11.24
N ALA A 114 10.25 13.34 -12.04
CA ALA A 114 9.99 13.45 -13.48
C ALA A 114 10.03 12.06 -14.13
N ALA A 115 9.05 11.79 -14.99
CA ALA A 115 9.01 10.59 -15.82
C ALA A 115 8.97 10.98 -17.30
N ALA A 116 9.81 10.35 -18.11
CA ALA A 116 9.76 10.46 -19.57
C ALA A 116 9.06 9.22 -20.13
N PRO A 117 8.22 9.38 -21.18
CA PRO A 117 7.62 8.23 -21.84
C PRO A 117 8.70 7.37 -22.51
N ALA A 118 8.54 6.05 -22.42
CA ALA A 118 9.42 5.14 -23.14
C ALA A 118 9.25 5.32 -24.67
N PRO A 119 10.31 5.14 -25.48
CA PRO A 119 10.17 5.15 -26.94
C PRO A 119 9.16 4.11 -27.42
N PRO A 120 8.46 4.35 -28.54
CA PRO A 120 7.54 3.38 -29.12
C PRO A 120 8.21 2.01 -29.32
N GLY A 121 7.56 0.95 -28.90
CA GLY A 121 8.07 -0.41 -29.02
C GLY A 121 9.14 -0.82 -27.99
N TRP A 122 9.54 0.05 -27.06
CA TRP A 122 10.55 -0.26 -26.04
C TRP A 122 10.26 -1.53 -25.25
N TRP A 123 9.03 -1.66 -24.81
CA TRP A 123 8.59 -2.80 -23.99
C TRP A 123 8.52 -4.10 -24.80
N LEU A 124 8.20 -4.02 -26.10
CA LEU A 124 8.17 -5.16 -27.01
C LEU A 124 9.57 -5.72 -27.28
N MET A 125 10.59 -4.83 -27.40
CA MET A 125 11.98 -5.23 -27.67
C MET A 125 12.67 -5.88 -26.47
N ARG A 126 12.17 -5.71 -25.27
CA ARG A 126 12.76 -6.24 -24.04
C ARG A 126 12.03 -7.48 -23.51
N GLY A 127 11.30 -8.20 -24.37
CA GLY A 127 10.50 -9.35 -23.95
C GLY A 127 9.53 -8.90 -22.84
N GLY A 128 8.37 -8.42 -23.22
CA GLY A 128 7.44 -7.72 -22.34
C GLY A 128 7.35 -8.32 -20.94
N HIS A 129 7.33 -7.45 -19.93
CA HIS A 129 7.12 -7.88 -18.53
C HIS A 129 5.88 -8.76 -18.48
N PRO A 130 5.89 -9.95 -17.80
CA PRO A 130 4.78 -10.90 -17.81
C PRO A 130 3.45 -10.30 -17.28
N ASP A 131 3.53 -9.17 -16.57
CA ASP A 131 2.35 -8.44 -16.06
C ASP A 131 1.94 -7.27 -16.98
N HIS A 132 2.57 -7.12 -18.17
CA HIS A 132 2.17 -6.07 -19.11
C HIS A 132 0.98 -6.56 -19.94
N PRO A 133 -0.11 -5.78 -20.12
CA PRO A 133 -1.31 -6.19 -20.84
C PRO A 133 -1.07 -6.53 -22.33
N ASP A 134 0.07 -6.09 -22.87
CA ASP A 134 0.48 -6.36 -24.26
C ASP A 134 1.50 -7.52 -24.40
N ALA A 135 1.80 -8.24 -23.31
CA ALA A 135 2.63 -9.44 -23.37
C ALA A 135 1.82 -10.54 -24.08
N ASP A 136 2.34 -11.05 -25.20
CA ASP A 136 1.70 -12.16 -25.94
C ASP A 136 1.71 -13.42 -25.05
N PRO A 137 0.53 -13.91 -24.61
CA PRO A 137 0.44 -15.08 -23.74
C PRO A 137 0.85 -16.38 -24.42
N SER A 138 1.17 -16.37 -25.73
CA SER A 138 1.59 -17.53 -26.51
C SER A 138 3.10 -17.72 -26.62
N THR A 139 3.93 -16.83 -26.03
CA THR A 139 5.38 -17.00 -26.02
C THR A 139 5.81 -17.86 -24.84
N PRO A 140 6.28 -19.12 -25.05
CA PRO A 140 6.75 -19.97 -23.97
C PRO A 140 7.97 -19.35 -23.28
N ALA A 141 8.00 -19.42 -21.93
CA ALA A 141 9.06 -18.84 -21.10
C ALA A 141 10.47 -19.44 -21.33
N ASP A 142 10.54 -20.53 -22.01
CA ASP A 142 11.77 -21.34 -22.20
C ASP A 142 12.57 -20.95 -23.47
N MET A 143 12.12 -19.97 -24.26
CA MET A 143 12.86 -19.53 -25.45
C MET A 143 13.82 -18.34 -25.22
N GLN A 144 13.96 -17.85 -23.98
CA GLN A 144 14.69 -16.61 -23.71
C GLN A 144 16.15 -16.78 -23.25
N ASP A 145 16.62 -18.03 -22.98
CA ASP A 145 17.95 -18.24 -22.38
C ASP A 145 19.06 -18.63 -23.36
N ASP A 146 18.81 -18.68 -24.68
CA ASP A 146 19.79 -19.20 -25.66
C ASP A 146 20.34 -18.15 -26.67
N ALA A 147 20.31 -16.88 -26.34
CA ALA A 147 20.88 -15.82 -27.18
C ALA A 147 22.10 -15.11 -26.58
N GLY A 148 22.98 -15.85 -25.89
CA GLY A 148 24.11 -15.25 -25.17
C GLY A 148 25.42 -16.05 -25.15
N ALA A 149 25.68 -16.90 -26.13
CA ALA A 149 27.00 -17.56 -26.24
C ALA A 149 27.52 -17.50 -27.72
N GLY A 150 27.84 -16.28 -28.17
CA GLY A 150 28.62 -16.03 -29.36
C GLY A 150 30.10 -15.90 -28.99
N HIS A 151 30.81 -16.97 -29.18
CA HIS A 151 32.23 -17.14 -29.07
C HIS A 151 32.94 -16.35 -30.16
N ASP A 152 33.84 -15.43 -29.78
CA ASP A 152 34.85 -14.87 -30.70
C ASP A 152 36.20 -15.39 -30.31
N ASP A 153 36.67 -16.36 -31.13
CA ASP A 153 38.05 -16.76 -31.28
C ASP A 153 38.49 -16.37 -32.70
N ALA A 154 39.39 -15.39 -32.82
CA ALA A 154 40.47 -15.30 -33.84
C ALA A 154 41.25 -13.98 -33.65
#